data_a29fa4fc480cc68ccf783bacf03d278a
#
_entry.id   a29fa4fc480cc68ccf783bacf03d278a
#
_cell.length_a   1.000
_cell.length_b   1.000
_cell.length_c   1.000
_cell.angle_alpha   90.00
_cell.angle_beta   90.00
_cell.angle_gamma   90.00
#
_symmetry.space_group_name_H-M   'P 1'
#
loop_
_entity.id
_entity.type
_entity.pdbx_description
1 polymer ?
#
loop_
_entity_poly.entity_id
_entity_poly.type
_entity_poly.pdbx_seq_one_letter_code
_entity_poly.pdbx_strand_id
1 'polypeptide(L)'
;MKRFIWILVVLLSVLGTGSAHAQKVLNVIGDSYVANHKRPAEEAWHSKLAKELGYTYHNYGRNGSCVAFDRTHDGRFNFGPAMWVRYTAMATDADYVLIVAGHNDAEKVGENVDSLQMFADSLDVLLTGIERLCPKARIGYVTPWYVDRPGFAPVCKVIQKVCKKHRIPVLMNYDKKCIIQVRDEKFRKQYFQAPNDMAHLNAEGHDLFLPVAKQWFLKRVVKQ
;
A
#
# COMPACT_ATOMS: atom_id res chain seq x y z
N MET A 1 37.12 13.85 71.31
CA MET A 1 37.11 12.80 70.30
C MET A 1 35.82 12.95 69.43
N LYS A 2 35.93 13.48 68.22
CA LYS A 2 34.78 13.70 67.27
C LYS A 2 34.73 12.51 66.34
N ARG A 3 33.66 11.71 66.42
CA ARG A 3 33.39 10.61 65.49
C ARG A 3 32.77 11.14 64.23
N PHE A 4 33.47 11.03 63.10
CA PHE A 4 32.91 11.28 61.76
C PHE A 4 32.13 10.04 61.30
N ILE A 5 30.83 10.19 61.11
CA ILE A 5 29.97 9.18 60.49
C ILE A 5 29.97 9.46 58.96
N TRP A 6 30.53 8.53 58.19
CA TRP A 6 30.46 8.52 56.74
C TRP A 6 29.12 7.92 56.30
N ILE A 7 28.25 8.74 55.72
CA ILE A 7 27.02 8.25 55.07
C ILE A 7 27.37 7.87 53.64
N LEU A 8 27.36 6.55 53.35
CA LEU A 8 27.56 6.00 52.03
C LEU A 8 26.21 6.12 51.26
N VAL A 9 26.08 7.09 50.34
CA VAL A 9 24.92 7.20 49.46
C VAL A 9 25.14 6.25 48.31
N VAL A 10 24.44 5.10 48.33
CA VAL A 10 24.39 4.15 47.21
C VAL A 10 23.35 4.69 46.21
N LEU A 11 23.84 5.31 45.12
CA LEU A 11 22.99 5.62 43.94
C LEU A 11 22.67 4.30 43.20
N LEU A 12 21.48 3.74 43.46
CA LEU A 12 20.93 2.71 42.60
C LEU A 12 20.50 3.36 41.29
N SER A 13 21.35 3.28 40.27
CA SER A 13 20.97 3.54 38.86
C SER A 13 20.07 2.40 38.42
N VAL A 14 18.76 2.63 38.47
CA VAL A 14 17.77 1.78 37.81
C VAL A 14 17.96 1.95 36.29
N LEU A 15 18.83 1.11 35.73
CA LEU A 15 18.87 0.91 34.27
C LEU A 15 17.57 0.23 33.91
N GLY A 16 16.58 1.04 33.55
CA GLY A 16 15.36 0.57 32.90
C GLY A 16 15.76 -0.15 31.62
N THR A 17 15.80 -1.48 31.63
CA THR A 17 15.86 -2.30 30.41
C THR A 17 14.53 -2.15 29.67
N GLY A 18 14.33 -0.99 29.04
CA GLY A 18 13.31 -0.85 28.04
C GLY A 18 13.65 -1.85 26.93
N SER A 19 12.89 -2.94 26.82
CA SER A 19 12.95 -3.80 25.64
C SER A 19 12.76 -2.91 24.44
N ALA A 20 13.83 -2.63 23.70
CA ALA A 20 13.74 -1.99 22.41
C ALA A 20 12.97 -2.96 21.51
N HIS A 21 11.64 -2.84 21.48
CA HIS A 21 10.86 -3.54 20.48
C HIS A 21 11.37 -3.09 19.11
N ALA A 22 11.88 -4.05 18.33
CA ALA A 22 12.33 -3.77 16.98
C ALA A 22 11.18 -3.04 16.24
N GLN A 23 11.53 -1.94 15.58
CA GLN A 23 10.58 -1.12 14.83
C GLN A 23 9.93 -1.98 13.76
N LYS A 24 8.60 -1.95 13.68
CA LYS A 24 7.85 -2.71 12.68
C LYS A 24 8.15 -2.20 11.26
N VAL A 25 8.22 -3.10 10.31
CA VAL A 25 8.54 -2.81 8.90
C VAL A 25 7.29 -2.93 8.04
N LEU A 26 6.98 -1.87 7.28
CA LEU A 26 5.90 -1.80 6.31
C LEU A 26 6.46 -1.67 4.89
N ASN A 27 6.31 -2.70 4.08
CA ASN A 27 6.54 -2.64 2.63
C ASN A 27 5.24 -2.25 1.93
N VAL A 28 5.32 -1.31 0.97
CA VAL A 28 4.19 -0.95 0.12
C VAL A 28 4.58 -1.08 -1.34
N ILE A 29 3.92 -1.99 -2.06
CA ILE A 29 4.14 -2.20 -3.49
C ILE A 29 2.90 -1.76 -4.28
N GLY A 30 3.13 -1.13 -5.43
CA GLY A 30 2.03 -0.68 -6.26
C GLY A 30 2.46 0.08 -7.50
N ASP A 31 1.50 0.75 -8.10
CA ASP A 31 1.67 1.60 -9.28
C ASP A 31 1.92 3.08 -8.89
N SER A 32 1.38 4.01 -9.66
CA SER A 32 1.46 5.44 -9.39
C SER A 32 0.72 5.88 -8.12
N TYR A 33 -0.21 5.09 -7.61
CA TYR A 33 -0.85 5.32 -6.31
C TYR A 33 0.16 5.23 -5.15
N VAL A 34 1.20 4.39 -5.32
CA VAL A 34 2.28 4.21 -4.35
C VAL A 34 3.46 5.12 -4.64
N ALA A 35 3.85 5.24 -5.92
CA ALA A 35 4.92 6.16 -6.33
C ALA A 35 4.55 7.65 -6.14
N ASN A 36 3.27 7.95 -5.94
CA ASN A 36 2.68 9.28 -5.81
C ASN A 36 2.83 10.18 -7.06
N HIS A 37 2.96 9.55 -8.23
CA HIS A 37 3.02 10.18 -9.55
C HIS A 37 4.01 11.35 -9.63
N LYS A 38 3.53 12.62 -9.65
CA LYS A 38 4.34 13.85 -9.77
C LYS A 38 4.61 14.52 -8.41
N ARG A 39 4.20 13.92 -7.31
CA ARG A 39 4.31 14.47 -5.97
C ARG A 39 5.34 13.68 -5.15
N PRO A 40 5.92 14.29 -4.08
CA PRO A 40 6.79 13.59 -3.15
C PRO A 40 6.10 12.35 -2.53
N ALA A 41 6.83 11.21 -2.45
CA ALA A 41 6.27 9.96 -1.93
C ALA A 41 5.82 10.07 -0.46
N GLU A 42 6.44 10.93 0.31
CA GLU A 42 6.13 11.21 1.73
C GLU A 42 4.78 11.89 1.95
N GLU A 43 4.19 12.49 0.92
CA GLU A 43 2.83 13.03 0.97
C GLU A 43 1.76 11.95 0.87
N ALA A 44 2.11 10.76 0.37
CA ALA A 44 1.17 9.67 0.18
C ALA A 44 0.64 9.13 1.52
N TRP A 45 -0.66 8.76 1.55
CA TRP A 45 -1.33 8.30 2.77
C TRP A 45 -0.63 7.11 3.44
N HIS A 46 -0.06 6.18 2.69
CA HIS A 46 0.65 5.01 3.23
C HIS A 46 2.01 5.37 3.86
N SER A 47 2.70 6.38 3.35
CA SER A 47 3.90 6.93 3.98
C SER A 47 3.55 7.64 5.30
N LYS A 48 2.49 8.46 5.29
CA LYS A 48 1.95 9.11 6.50
C LYS A 48 1.48 8.09 7.52
N LEU A 49 0.80 7.01 7.09
CA LEU A 49 0.40 5.88 7.93
C LEU A 49 1.59 5.26 8.67
N ALA A 50 2.65 4.94 7.93
CA ALA A 50 3.88 4.37 8.52
C ALA A 50 4.50 5.32 9.55
N LYS A 51 4.60 6.61 9.21
CA LYS A 51 5.11 7.65 10.10
C LYS A 51 4.29 7.76 11.40
N GLU A 52 2.95 7.80 11.30
CA GLU A 52 2.07 7.89 12.46
C GLU A 52 2.13 6.65 13.38
N LEU A 53 2.44 5.47 12.81
CA LEU A 53 2.58 4.22 13.56
C LEU A 53 4.01 3.95 14.02
N GLY A 54 4.97 4.81 13.67
CA GLY A 54 6.37 4.63 14.00
C GLY A 54 7.02 3.44 13.30
N TYR A 55 6.57 3.09 12.07
CA TYR A 55 7.09 1.97 11.30
C TYR A 55 8.22 2.38 10.36
N THR A 56 9.19 1.49 10.14
CA THR A 56 10.11 1.60 9.00
C THR A 56 9.31 1.40 7.72
N TYR A 57 9.47 2.32 6.76
CA TYR A 57 8.66 2.36 5.53
C TYR A 57 9.53 2.13 4.30
N HIS A 58 9.12 1.17 3.45
CA HIS A 58 9.72 0.93 2.15
C HIS A 58 8.69 1.10 1.04
N ASN A 59 9.01 1.96 0.07
CA ASN A 59 8.17 2.26 -1.08
C ASN A 59 8.67 1.54 -2.33
N TYR A 60 7.86 0.60 -2.83
CA TYR A 60 8.08 -0.13 -4.08
C TYR A 60 7.07 0.26 -5.16
N GLY A 61 6.62 1.52 -5.14
CA GLY A 61 5.76 2.09 -6.16
C GLY A 61 6.49 2.36 -7.47
N ARG A 62 5.81 2.16 -8.60
CA ARG A 62 6.34 2.52 -9.92
C ARG A 62 5.21 3.05 -10.80
N ASN A 63 5.37 4.29 -11.27
CA ASN A 63 4.37 4.93 -12.14
C ASN A 63 4.05 4.05 -13.35
N GLY A 64 2.75 3.90 -13.66
CA GLY A 64 2.28 3.16 -14.80
C GLY A 64 2.42 1.63 -14.73
N SER A 65 3.00 1.07 -13.66
CA SER A 65 3.18 -0.37 -13.49
C SER A 65 1.85 -1.11 -13.35
N CYS A 66 1.79 -2.33 -13.89
CA CYS A 66 0.66 -3.27 -13.73
C CYS A 66 1.03 -4.44 -12.81
N VAL A 67 0.03 -5.10 -12.27
CA VAL A 67 0.20 -6.40 -11.62
C VAL A 67 0.60 -7.45 -12.64
N ALA A 68 -0.15 -7.54 -13.76
CA ALA A 68 -0.04 -8.61 -14.75
C ALA A 68 0.80 -8.25 -15.98
N PHE A 69 0.69 -7.04 -16.48
CA PHE A 69 1.24 -6.67 -17.77
C PHE A 69 2.65 -6.11 -17.64
N ASP A 70 3.59 -6.67 -18.40
CA ASP A 70 4.90 -6.04 -18.62
C ASP A 70 4.72 -4.76 -19.44
N ARG A 71 5.30 -3.67 -18.97
CA ARG A 71 5.26 -2.36 -19.61
C ARG A 71 6.64 -1.75 -19.80
N THR A 72 7.67 -2.61 -19.86
CA THR A 72 9.05 -2.20 -20.11
C THR A 72 9.18 -1.50 -21.47
N HIS A 73 8.40 -1.94 -22.46
CA HIS A 73 8.37 -1.41 -23.82
C HIS A 73 6.95 -0.97 -24.22
N ASP A 74 6.35 -0.02 -23.50
CA ASP A 74 5.02 0.51 -23.80
C ASP A 74 5.15 1.81 -24.62
N GLY A 75 5.31 1.68 -25.92
CA GLY A 75 5.61 2.78 -26.83
C GLY A 75 6.94 3.46 -26.48
N ARG A 76 6.94 4.78 -26.26
CA ARG A 76 8.13 5.56 -25.85
C ARG A 76 8.39 5.50 -24.34
N PHE A 77 7.53 4.86 -23.57
CA PHE A 77 7.61 4.82 -22.11
C PHE A 77 8.12 3.49 -21.61
N ASN A 78 8.88 3.53 -20.51
CA ASN A 78 9.27 2.36 -19.75
C ASN A 78 8.63 2.46 -18.35
N PHE A 79 7.50 1.77 -18.17
CA PHE A 79 6.81 1.65 -16.89
C PHE A 79 7.28 0.42 -16.09
N GLY A 80 8.20 -0.36 -16.67
CA GLY A 80 8.87 -1.49 -16.05
C GLY A 80 8.13 -2.81 -16.11
N PRO A 81 8.77 -3.86 -15.55
CA PRO A 81 8.19 -5.19 -15.50
C PRO A 81 6.96 -5.24 -14.61
N ALA A 82 6.12 -6.26 -14.84
CA ALA A 82 4.93 -6.54 -14.03
C ALA A 82 5.29 -6.71 -12.54
N MET A 83 4.33 -6.43 -11.65
CA MET A 83 4.56 -6.54 -10.20
C MET A 83 4.86 -7.99 -9.78
N TRP A 84 4.23 -8.99 -10.43
CA TRP A 84 4.48 -10.40 -10.16
C TRP A 84 5.90 -10.86 -10.49
N VAL A 85 6.69 -10.03 -11.20
CA VAL A 85 8.12 -10.25 -11.43
C VAL A 85 8.96 -9.46 -10.43
N ARG A 86 8.65 -8.17 -10.22
CA ARG A 86 9.50 -7.24 -9.46
C ARG A 86 9.32 -7.26 -7.95
N TYR A 87 8.33 -8.00 -7.41
CA TYR A 87 8.13 -8.10 -5.96
C TYR A 87 9.37 -8.67 -5.23
N THR A 88 10.20 -9.45 -5.92
CA THR A 88 11.43 -10.04 -5.37
C THR A 88 12.47 -9.03 -4.91
N ALA A 89 12.33 -7.75 -5.31
CA ALA A 89 13.18 -6.66 -4.84
C ALA A 89 12.77 -6.09 -3.47
N MET A 90 11.67 -6.58 -2.89
CA MET A 90 11.22 -6.11 -1.57
C MET A 90 12.09 -6.65 -0.44
N ALA A 91 12.21 -5.89 0.65
CA ALA A 91 12.82 -6.35 1.90
C ALA A 91 12.04 -7.54 2.47
N THR A 92 12.78 -8.56 2.93
CA THR A 92 12.19 -9.85 3.36
C THR A 92 11.75 -9.87 4.82
N ASP A 93 12.16 -8.89 5.59
CA ASP A 93 11.92 -8.75 7.04
C ASP A 93 10.65 -7.96 7.39
N ALA A 94 9.77 -7.72 6.39
CA ALA A 94 8.54 -6.98 6.59
C ALA A 94 7.61 -7.65 7.60
N ASP A 95 7.04 -6.85 8.52
CA ASP A 95 5.92 -7.25 9.38
C ASP A 95 4.59 -7.09 8.64
N TYR A 96 4.52 -6.12 7.72
CA TYR A 96 3.33 -5.81 6.93
C TYR A 96 3.69 -5.55 5.48
N VAL A 97 2.82 -6.01 4.57
CA VAL A 97 2.89 -5.68 3.15
C VAL A 97 1.54 -5.12 2.72
N LEU A 98 1.53 -3.93 2.12
CA LEU A 98 0.36 -3.38 1.43
C LEU A 98 0.57 -3.41 -0.08
N ILE A 99 -0.43 -3.88 -0.79
CA ILE A 99 -0.49 -3.86 -2.26
C ILE A 99 -1.56 -2.84 -2.64
N VAL A 100 -1.17 -1.82 -3.41
CA VAL A 100 -2.08 -0.76 -3.89
C VAL A 100 -1.97 -0.72 -5.40
N ALA A 101 -2.85 -1.44 -6.09
CA ALA A 101 -2.69 -1.68 -7.53
C ALA A 101 -3.99 -2.08 -8.22
N GLY A 102 -3.94 -2.14 -9.55
CA GLY A 102 -5.02 -2.61 -10.40
C GLY A 102 -5.62 -1.53 -11.31
N HIS A 103 -5.25 -0.25 -11.14
CA HIS A 103 -5.74 0.83 -12.01
C HIS A 103 -5.26 0.64 -13.45
N ASN A 104 -3.95 0.49 -13.63
CA ASN A 104 -3.38 0.30 -14.96
C ASN A 104 -3.75 -1.06 -15.57
N ASP A 105 -3.93 -2.08 -14.73
CA ASP A 105 -4.44 -3.38 -15.18
C ASP A 105 -5.86 -3.24 -15.73
N ALA A 106 -6.74 -2.52 -15.05
CA ALA A 106 -8.11 -2.27 -15.50
C ALA A 106 -8.16 -1.57 -16.86
N GLU A 107 -7.28 -0.59 -17.08
CA GLU A 107 -7.16 0.08 -18.39
C GLU A 107 -6.67 -0.89 -19.49
N LYS A 108 -5.78 -1.83 -19.17
CA LYS A 108 -5.25 -2.84 -20.11
C LYS A 108 -6.24 -3.98 -20.36
N VAL A 109 -6.97 -4.39 -19.35
CA VAL A 109 -7.99 -5.45 -19.45
C VAL A 109 -9.18 -4.97 -20.31
N GLY A 110 -9.69 -3.75 -20.05
CA GLY A 110 -10.87 -3.25 -20.74
C GLY A 110 -12.03 -4.27 -20.68
N GLU A 111 -12.46 -4.75 -21.86
CA GLU A 111 -13.50 -5.78 -22.02
C GLU A 111 -12.92 -7.17 -22.39
N ASN A 112 -11.60 -7.32 -22.42
CA ASN A 112 -10.95 -8.55 -22.88
C ASN A 112 -10.90 -9.61 -21.76
N VAL A 113 -11.57 -10.75 -22.01
CA VAL A 113 -11.70 -11.85 -21.03
C VAL A 113 -10.36 -12.56 -20.80
N ASP A 114 -9.56 -12.76 -21.83
CA ASP A 114 -8.25 -13.43 -21.70
C ASP A 114 -7.28 -12.57 -20.89
N SER A 115 -7.31 -11.25 -21.12
CA SER A 115 -6.54 -10.29 -20.33
C SER A 115 -6.97 -10.27 -18.86
N LEU A 116 -8.27 -10.44 -18.59
CA LEU A 116 -8.78 -10.54 -17.22
C LEU A 116 -8.33 -11.84 -16.55
N GLN A 117 -8.31 -12.97 -17.28
CA GLN A 117 -7.79 -14.24 -16.75
C GLN A 117 -6.29 -14.14 -16.47
N MET A 118 -5.51 -13.56 -17.41
CA MET A 118 -4.08 -13.32 -17.20
C MET A 118 -3.83 -12.45 -15.96
N PHE A 119 -4.68 -11.43 -15.73
CA PHE A 119 -4.60 -10.63 -14.50
C PHE A 119 -4.85 -11.47 -13.26
N ALA A 120 -5.86 -12.35 -13.27
CA ALA A 120 -6.18 -13.21 -12.15
C ALA A 120 -5.01 -14.15 -11.80
N ASP A 121 -4.43 -14.80 -12.80
CA ASP A 121 -3.31 -15.75 -12.64
C ASP A 121 -2.05 -15.03 -12.13
N SER A 122 -1.74 -13.86 -12.71
CA SER A 122 -0.59 -13.04 -12.29
C SER A 122 -0.74 -12.51 -10.87
N LEU A 123 -1.96 -12.16 -10.46
CA LEU A 123 -2.23 -11.74 -9.09
C LEU A 123 -2.04 -12.89 -8.11
N ASP A 124 -2.49 -14.10 -8.44
CA ASP A 124 -2.30 -15.31 -7.62
C ASP A 124 -0.80 -15.63 -7.44
N VAL A 125 -0.02 -15.52 -8.53
CA VAL A 125 1.45 -15.67 -8.50
C VAL A 125 2.10 -14.60 -7.62
N LEU A 126 1.70 -13.32 -7.76
CA LEU A 126 2.20 -12.22 -6.95
C LEU A 126 1.96 -12.47 -5.46
N LEU A 127 0.73 -12.81 -5.08
CA LEU A 127 0.38 -13.04 -3.67
C LEU A 127 1.14 -14.23 -3.09
N THR A 128 1.16 -15.37 -3.81
CA THR A 128 1.96 -16.55 -3.42
C THR A 128 3.44 -16.20 -3.26
N GLY A 129 3.97 -15.38 -4.17
CA GLY A 129 5.36 -14.94 -4.13
C GLY A 129 5.67 -14.07 -2.91
N ILE A 130 4.79 -13.11 -2.59
CA ILE A 130 4.95 -12.25 -1.42
C ILE A 130 4.83 -13.05 -0.11
N GLU A 131 3.89 -13.99 -0.01
CA GLU A 131 3.75 -14.88 1.15
C GLU A 131 5.02 -15.71 1.40
N ARG A 132 5.70 -16.14 0.33
CA ARG A 132 6.99 -16.85 0.44
C ARG A 132 8.15 -15.94 0.77
N LEU A 133 8.19 -14.75 0.18
CA LEU A 133 9.26 -13.78 0.38
C LEU A 133 9.25 -13.20 1.80
N CYS A 134 8.08 -12.90 2.32
CA CYS A 134 7.85 -12.29 3.63
C CYS A 134 6.93 -13.19 4.50
N PRO A 135 7.38 -14.38 4.93
CA PRO A 135 6.49 -15.39 5.53
C PRO A 135 5.90 -14.98 6.89
N LYS A 136 6.42 -13.94 7.51
CA LYS A 136 5.91 -13.38 8.77
C LYS A 136 4.99 -12.19 8.56
N ALA A 137 4.95 -11.63 7.33
CA ALA A 137 4.20 -10.44 7.05
C ALA A 137 2.69 -10.71 7.00
N ARG A 138 1.91 -9.78 7.55
CA ARG A 138 0.49 -9.69 7.31
C ARG A 138 0.26 -8.82 6.09
N ILE A 139 -0.53 -9.32 5.15
CA ILE A 139 -0.72 -8.69 3.84
C ILE A 139 -2.09 -8.04 3.79
N GLY A 140 -2.17 -6.86 3.18
CA GLY A 140 -3.41 -6.18 2.84
C GLY A 140 -3.42 -5.69 1.41
N TYR A 141 -4.58 -5.63 0.79
CA TYR A 141 -4.77 -5.12 -0.57
C TYR A 141 -5.71 -3.93 -0.60
N VAL A 142 -5.37 -2.90 -1.38
CA VAL A 142 -6.18 -1.69 -1.58
C VAL A 142 -6.52 -1.58 -3.06
N THR A 143 -7.81 -1.60 -3.41
CA THR A 143 -8.25 -1.50 -4.82
C THR A 143 -8.16 -0.08 -5.35
N PRO A 144 -8.18 0.11 -6.70
CA PRO A 144 -8.41 1.41 -7.31
C PRO A 144 -9.69 2.08 -6.81
N TRP A 145 -9.77 3.41 -7.01
CA TRP A 145 -11.00 4.18 -6.79
C TRP A 145 -12.10 3.76 -7.76
N TYR A 146 -13.34 4.16 -7.46
CA TYR A 146 -14.48 3.92 -8.35
C TYR A 146 -14.37 4.77 -9.63
N VAL A 147 -13.79 4.20 -10.67
CA VAL A 147 -13.74 4.76 -12.03
C VAL A 147 -14.74 4.01 -12.90
N ASP A 148 -15.69 4.73 -13.51
CA ASP A 148 -16.76 4.15 -14.35
C ASP A 148 -16.25 3.94 -15.79
N ARG A 149 -15.37 2.96 -15.97
CA ARG A 149 -14.78 2.55 -17.24
C ARG A 149 -14.73 1.02 -17.35
N PRO A 150 -14.73 0.48 -18.58
CA PRO A 150 -14.50 -0.96 -18.80
C PRO A 150 -13.24 -1.46 -18.07
N GLY A 151 -13.25 -2.69 -17.61
CA GLY A 151 -12.12 -3.32 -16.90
C GLY A 151 -12.08 -3.06 -15.40
N PHE A 152 -12.51 -1.91 -14.89
CA PHE A 152 -12.39 -1.60 -13.46
C PHE A 152 -13.22 -2.52 -12.57
N ALA A 153 -14.51 -2.70 -12.88
CA ALA A 153 -15.37 -3.59 -12.10
C ALA A 153 -14.91 -5.05 -12.15
N PRO A 154 -14.60 -5.63 -13.34
CA PRO A 154 -14.06 -6.99 -13.42
C PRO A 154 -12.75 -7.18 -12.66
N VAL A 155 -11.78 -6.27 -12.82
CA VAL A 155 -10.48 -6.32 -12.12
C VAL A 155 -10.69 -6.27 -10.61
N CYS A 156 -11.51 -5.36 -10.09
CA CYS A 156 -11.78 -5.28 -8.65
C CYS A 156 -12.49 -6.53 -8.10
N LYS A 157 -13.38 -7.17 -8.87
CA LYS A 157 -13.98 -8.47 -8.50
C LYS A 157 -12.93 -9.58 -8.46
N VAL A 158 -12.01 -9.61 -9.42
CA VAL A 158 -10.90 -10.57 -9.42
C VAL A 158 -10.00 -10.36 -8.21
N ILE A 159 -9.60 -9.11 -7.90
CA ILE A 159 -8.83 -8.79 -6.70
C ILE A 159 -9.51 -9.36 -5.46
N GLN A 160 -10.82 -9.11 -5.30
CA GLN A 160 -11.57 -9.59 -4.15
C GLN A 160 -11.59 -11.12 -4.08
N LYS A 161 -11.80 -11.81 -5.22
CA LYS A 161 -11.85 -13.27 -5.31
C LYS A 161 -10.49 -13.91 -4.97
N VAL A 162 -9.40 -13.41 -5.58
CA VAL A 162 -8.05 -13.95 -5.39
C VAL A 162 -7.56 -13.67 -3.98
N CYS A 163 -7.70 -12.44 -3.47
CA CYS A 163 -7.33 -12.11 -2.09
C CYS A 163 -8.10 -12.93 -1.06
N LYS A 164 -9.40 -13.26 -1.31
CA LYS A 164 -10.16 -14.17 -0.45
C LYS A 164 -9.57 -15.57 -0.40
N LYS A 165 -9.08 -16.12 -1.53
CA LYS A 165 -8.38 -17.42 -1.58
C LYS A 165 -7.14 -17.41 -0.67
N HIS A 166 -6.38 -16.31 -0.66
CA HIS A 166 -5.19 -16.10 0.18
C HIS A 166 -5.50 -15.57 1.59
N ARG A 167 -6.79 -15.41 1.96
CA ARG A 167 -7.20 -14.82 3.25
C ARG A 167 -6.67 -13.41 3.49
N ILE A 168 -6.38 -12.67 2.42
CA ILE A 168 -5.89 -11.30 2.47
C ILE A 168 -7.07 -10.33 2.52
N PRO A 169 -7.15 -9.44 3.52
CA PRO A 169 -8.19 -8.41 3.59
C PRO A 169 -8.01 -7.37 2.48
N VAL A 170 -9.13 -6.95 1.91
CA VAL A 170 -9.18 -5.95 0.85
C VAL A 170 -9.88 -4.70 1.34
N LEU A 171 -9.26 -3.53 1.17
CA LEU A 171 -9.94 -2.24 1.24
C LEU A 171 -10.55 -1.95 -0.13
N MET A 172 -11.87 -2.15 -0.22
CA MET A 172 -12.63 -1.96 -1.44
C MET A 172 -12.95 -0.48 -1.65
N ASN A 173 -12.12 0.21 -2.44
CA ASN A 173 -12.38 1.59 -2.85
C ASN A 173 -13.19 1.67 -4.16
N TYR A 174 -13.31 0.56 -4.88
CA TYR A 174 -14.22 0.44 -6.02
C TYR A 174 -15.67 0.29 -5.51
N ASP A 175 -16.15 1.35 -4.85
CA ASP A 175 -17.51 1.48 -4.33
C ASP A 175 -17.97 2.93 -4.52
N LYS A 176 -19.23 3.12 -4.93
CA LYS A 176 -19.86 4.45 -5.07
C LYS A 176 -19.92 5.22 -3.75
N LYS A 177 -19.83 4.52 -2.61
CA LYS A 177 -19.78 5.08 -1.26
C LYS A 177 -18.37 5.36 -0.75
N CYS A 178 -17.35 5.08 -1.55
CA CYS A 178 -15.97 5.42 -1.19
C CYS A 178 -15.85 6.92 -0.92
N ILE A 179 -15.06 7.29 0.08
CA ILE A 179 -14.82 8.70 0.42
C ILE A 179 -14.19 9.47 -0.75
N ILE A 180 -13.45 8.77 -1.62
CA ILE A 180 -12.83 9.36 -2.82
C ILE A 180 -13.84 9.38 -3.97
N GLN A 181 -14.41 10.54 -4.22
CA GLN A 181 -15.48 10.76 -5.18
C GLN A 181 -14.92 11.14 -6.57
N VAL A 182 -14.33 10.17 -7.27
CA VAL A 182 -13.66 10.39 -8.58
C VAL A 182 -14.59 10.99 -9.63
N ARG A 183 -15.88 10.68 -9.58
CA ARG A 183 -16.89 11.16 -10.56
C ARG A 183 -17.27 12.62 -10.35
N ASP A 184 -17.08 13.18 -9.17
CA ASP A 184 -17.38 14.55 -8.85
C ASP A 184 -16.22 15.48 -9.28
N GLU A 185 -16.49 16.37 -10.23
CA GLU A 185 -15.47 17.31 -10.74
C GLU A 185 -15.01 18.29 -9.67
N LYS A 186 -15.91 18.76 -8.78
CA LYS A 186 -15.55 19.67 -7.68
C LYS A 186 -14.62 18.95 -6.69
N PHE A 187 -14.93 17.68 -6.41
CA PHE A 187 -14.07 16.85 -5.57
C PHE A 187 -12.68 16.67 -6.20
N ARG A 188 -12.58 16.38 -7.52
CA ARG A 188 -11.29 16.25 -8.19
C ARG A 188 -10.49 17.56 -8.19
N LYS A 189 -11.13 18.71 -8.41
CA LYS A 189 -10.46 20.02 -8.34
C LYS A 189 -9.79 20.27 -6.99
N GLN A 190 -10.36 19.77 -5.91
CA GLN A 190 -9.85 19.95 -4.55
C GLN A 190 -8.85 18.88 -4.14
N TYR A 191 -9.08 17.61 -4.46
CA TYR A 191 -8.38 16.47 -3.85
C TYR A 191 -7.49 15.67 -4.81
N PHE A 192 -7.48 15.99 -6.10
CA PHE A 192 -6.63 15.32 -7.09
C PHE A 192 -5.52 16.25 -7.60
N GLN A 193 -4.49 15.67 -8.23
CA GLN A 193 -3.36 16.41 -8.76
C GLN A 193 -3.73 17.32 -9.93
N ALA A 194 -4.84 17.00 -10.63
CA ALA A 194 -5.45 17.85 -11.66
C ALA A 194 -6.97 17.58 -11.74
N PRO A 195 -7.77 18.53 -12.23
CA PRO A 195 -9.24 18.37 -12.32
C PRO A 195 -9.70 17.21 -13.22
N ASN A 196 -8.90 16.84 -14.20
CA ASN A 196 -9.14 15.72 -15.13
C ASN A 196 -8.41 14.43 -14.72
N ASP A 197 -7.66 14.45 -13.64
CA ASP A 197 -7.03 13.26 -13.09
C ASP A 197 -8.09 12.41 -12.36
N MET A 198 -8.09 11.10 -12.60
CA MET A 198 -9.01 10.16 -11.98
C MET A 198 -8.29 9.13 -11.10
N ALA A 199 -6.98 9.27 -10.93
CA ALA A 199 -6.14 8.33 -10.22
C ALA A 199 -5.41 8.95 -9.02
N HIS A 200 -4.76 10.11 -9.21
CA HIS A 200 -3.74 10.59 -8.30
C HIS A 200 -4.25 11.68 -7.38
N LEU A 201 -4.28 11.38 -6.09
CA LEU A 201 -4.62 12.35 -5.05
C LEU A 201 -3.50 13.38 -4.89
N ASN A 202 -3.87 14.61 -4.54
CA ASN A 202 -2.94 15.61 -4.01
C ASN A 202 -2.75 15.42 -2.50
N ALA A 203 -1.97 16.29 -1.83
CA ALA A 203 -1.69 16.17 -0.40
C ALA A 203 -2.96 16.16 0.47
N GLU A 204 -3.95 17.03 0.15
CA GLU A 204 -5.22 17.09 0.88
C GLU A 204 -6.06 15.83 0.66
N GLY A 205 -6.06 15.28 -0.57
CA GLY A 205 -6.74 14.01 -0.87
C GLY A 205 -6.12 12.82 -0.13
N HIS A 206 -4.80 12.79 0.03
CA HIS A 206 -4.12 11.80 0.86
C HIS A 206 -4.47 11.98 2.34
N ASP A 207 -4.55 13.20 2.86
CA ASP A 207 -4.95 13.48 4.25
C ASP A 207 -6.40 13.08 4.51
N LEU A 208 -7.30 13.32 3.56
CA LEU A 208 -8.69 12.89 3.64
C LEU A 208 -8.82 11.36 3.70
N PHE A 209 -8.02 10.63 2.92
CA PHE A 209 -8.09 9.16 2.85
C PHE A 209 -7.38 8.45 4.00
N LEU A 210 -6.34 9.04 4.59
CA LEU A 210 -5.51 8.43 5.63
C LEU A 210 -6.31 7.86 6.81
N PRO A 211 -7.30 8.55 7.43
CA PRO A 211 -8.06 8.00 8.55
C PRO A 211 -8.80 6.70 8.20
N VAL A 212 -9.38 6.63 6.99
CA VAL A 212 -10.10 5.45 6.50
C VAL A 212 -9.15 4.27 6.31
N ALA A 213 -8.03 4.51 5.62
CA ALA A 213 -6.99 3.51 5.40
C ALA A 213 -6.39 3.01 6.72
N LYS A 214 -6.09 3.92 7.66
CA LYS A 214 -5.53 3.60 8.99
C LYS A 214 -6.49 2.75 9.80
N GLN A 215 -7.77 3.11 9.85
CA GLN A 215 -8.78 2.34 10.57
C GLN A 215 -8.91 0.92 10.03
N TRP A 216 -8.98 0.79 8.69
CA TRP A 216 -9.03 -0.51 8.03
C TRP A 216 -7.74 -1.32 8.31
N PHE A 217 -6.57 -0.73 8.13
CA PHE A 217 -5.27 -1.36 8.36
C PHE A 217 -5.17 -1.94 9.78
N LEU A 218 -5.46 -1.13 10.79
CA LEU A 218 -5.39 -1.55 12.19
C LEU A 218 -6.40 -2.66 12.52
N LYS A 219 -7.63 -2.57 11.97
CA LYS A 219 -8.69 -3.55 12.26
C LYS A 219 -8.57 -4.84 11.48
N ARG A 220 -8.06 -4.80 10.26
CA ARG A 220 -8.14 -5.93 9.30
C ARG A 220 -6.78 -6.52 8.94
N VAL A 221 -5.69 -5.75 8.99
CA VAL A 221 -4.35 -6.24 8.70
C VAL A 221 -3.58 -6.51 9.99
N VAL A 222 -3.52 -5.55 10.91
CA VAL A 222 -2.75 -5.70 12.16
C VAL A 222 -3.39 -6.71 13.13
N LYS A 223 -4.70 -6.92 13.10
CA LYS A 223 -5.43 -7.85 14.00
C LYS A 223 -5.72 -9.23 13.39
N GLN A 224 -5.13 -9.53 12.21
CA GLN A 224 -5.25 -10.87 11.60
C GLN A 224 -4.74 -12.00 12.51
#